data_defd4ed2b0153496ee1547bfdc200632
#
_entry.id   defd4ed2b0153496ee1547bfdc200632
#
_cell.length_a   1.000
_cell.length_b   1.000
_cell.length_c   1.000
_cell.angle_alpha   90.00
_cell.angle_beta   90.00
_cell.angle_gamma   90.00
#
_symmetry.space_group_name_H-M   'P 1'
#
loop_
_entity.id
_entity.type
_entity.pdbx_description
1 polymer ?
#
loop_
_entity_poly.entity_id
_entity_poly.type
_entity_poly.pdbx_seq_one_letter_code
_entity_poly.pdbx_strand_id
1 'polypeptide(L)'
;MAFGNPNEWAGGGSVGLRRFSWRRANLLRFAPASSPHPYLLPVSAKPLTAAAPAGDAMTPEERRAGASLASIFALRMLGLFLILPVFAVYAHTLPSGDNGLLVGLAIGIYGATQALFQIPYGIASDRFGRKPVIVFGLLLFALGSFIAAAADDLPMIIAGRVLQGAGAISAAVTALAADLTREQHRTKVMAMIGSSIGLVFALSLVAAPLLYAAIGMAGIFALTGGLALLAIVALYKVVPPAPKVLVDGGRTRFADVLFHPQLLRLNFGVFVLHLTQTAMWVLIPAALVKTGDLPLAEHWKVYLPAVLVSFAFMVPAVIAAEKYGRMKMVFNGAVVLLLLVQAGFGLFGQGLWPLALLLTAFFVAFNILEATQPSLISRIAPVEAKGAALGIYNTTQSLGLFLGGAVGGMLAQRLGGDAVWWCTGILSLVWLALGLTMKPPVRAQQRPA
;
A
#
# COMPACT_ATOMS: atom_id res chain seq x y z
N MET A 1 -24.03 33.77 -50.81
CA MET A 1 -23.31 35.00 -51.19
C MET A 1 -21.96 34.91 -50.56
N ALA A 2 -21.02 34.41 -51.28
CA ALA A 2 -19.96 35.05 -52.05
C ALA A 2 -18.83 35.49 -51.11
N PHE A 3 -17.78 34.67 -51.05
CA PHE A 3 -16.45 34.75 -51.69
C PHE A 3 -15.61 35.97 -51.30
N GLY A 4 -14.41 35.71 -50.79
CA GLY A 4 -13.29 36.61 -50.70
C GLY A 4 -12.07 36.01 -50.05
N ASN A 5 -11.22 35.37 -50.82
CA ASN A 5 -9.85 34.97 -50.59
C ASN A 5 -8.95 35.95 -51.36
N PRO A 6 -7.63 35.84 -51.31
CA PRO A 6 -6.61 36.08 -50.29
C PRO A 6 -5.54 37.07 -50.76
N ASN A 7 -4.43 37.15 -50.05
CA ASN A 7 -3.11 37.72 -50.44
C ASN A 7 -3.09 39.24 -50.72
N GLU A 8 -2.34 39.87 -49.85
CA GLU A 8 -1.26 40.82 -50.16
C GLU A 8 -0.94 41.64 -48.93
N TRP A 9 0.27 41.52 -48.43
CA TRP A 9 1.22 42.59 -48.33
C TRP A 9 2.58 42.03 -47.87
N ALA A 10 3.50 41.98 -48.82
CA ALA A 10 4.92 41.80 -48.60
C ALA A 10 5.56 43.14 -48.22
N GLY A 11 6.49 43.08 -47.28
CA GLY A 11 7.36 44.18 -46.89
C GLY A 11 8.16 43.78 -45.65
N GLY A 12 9.31 43.27 -45.73
CA GLY A 12 10.64 43.77 -45.94
C GLY A 12 11.22 44.27 -44.61
N GLY A 13 12.03 43.45 -43.91
CA GLY A 13 12.78 43.84 -42.71
C GLY A 13 13.71 42.74 -42.22
N SER A 14 14.87 42.59 -42.83
CA SER A 14 15.97 41.71 -42.39
C SER A 14 16.61 42.27 -41.14
N VAL A 15 16.57 41.53 -40.00
CA VAL A 15 17.46 41.77 -38.88
C VAL A 15 18.18 40.44 -38.54
N GLY A 16 19.49 40.51 -38.59
CA GLY A 16 20.41 39.41 -38.60
C GLY A 16 20.42 38.53 -37.36
N LEU A 17 20.36 37.25 -37.59
CA LEU A 17 20.72 36.23 -36.64
C LEU A 17 22.25 36.17 -36.47
N ARG A 18 22.77 36.70 -35.36
CA ARG A 18 24.13 36.46 -34.93
C ARG A 18 24.24 35.03 -34.41
N ARG A 19 24.92 34.17 -35.17
CA ARG A 19 25.45 32.89 -34.70
C ARG A 19 26.56 33.16 -33.69
N PHE A 20 26.36 32.72 -32.46
CA PHE A 20 27.39 32.64 -31.42
C PHE A 20 28.14 31.32 -31.60
N SER A 21 29.35 31.38 -32.19
CA SER A 21 30.30 30.29 -32.25
C SER A 21 31.15 30.25 -31.01
N TRP A 22 31.09 29.16 -30.24
CA TRP A 22 32.06 28.92 -29.18
C TRP A 22 33.39 28.48 -29.77
N ARG A 23 34.35 29.41 -29.85
CA ARG A 23 35.74 29.09 -30.10
C ARG A 23 36.36 28.52 -28.82
N ARG A 24 37.09 27.43 -29.02
CA ARG A 24 38.07 26.85 -28.10
C ARG A 24 39.09 27.92 -27.71
N ALA A 25 39.31 28.09 -26.40
CA ALA A 25 40.49 28.78 -25.87
C ALA A 25 41.38 27.76 -25.17
N ASN A 26 42.60 27.72 -25.67
CA ASN A 26 43.69 26.85 -25.24
C ASN A 26 44.37 27.35 -23.95
N LEU A 27 44.82 26.36 -23.17
CA LEU A 27 46.15 26.27 -22.55
C LEU A 27 46.63 27.49 -21.68
N LEU A 28 46.68 27.24 -20.38
CA LEU A 28 47.87 27.71 -19.62
C LEU A 28 48.38 26.55 -18.74
N ARG A 29 49.57 26.07 -19.12
CA ARG A 29 50.45 25.24 -18.29
C ARG A 29 50.98 26.12 -17.15
N PHE A 30 50.85 25.65 -15.93
CA PHE A 30 51.69 26.12 -14.83
C PHE A 30 52.55 24.97 -14.32
N ALA A 31 53.86 25.22 -14.28
CA ALA A 31 54.91 24.35 -13.79
C ALA A 31 54.89 24.24 -12.25
N PRO A 32 55.49 23.18 -11.68
CA PRO A 32 55.45 22.94 -10.25
C PRO A 32 56.44 23.83 -9.50
N ALA A 33 55.99 24.57 -8.53
CA ALA A 33 56.85 25.22 -7.52
C ALA A 33 56.97 24.30 -6.29
N SER A 34 58.15 23.77 -6.11
CA SER A 34 58.63 23.09 -4.94
C SER A 34 58.87 24.08 -3.80
N SER A 35 58.20 23.94 -2.65
CA SER A 35 58.69 24.38 -1.37
C SER A 35 58.13 23.53 -0.22
N PRO A 36 58.96 23.07 0.73
CA PRO A 36 58.53 22.19 1.81
C PRO A 36 58.07 23.05 3.00
N HIS A 37 56.83 22.86 3.40
CA HIS A 37 56.41 23.30 4.72
C HIS A 37 56.41 22.13 5.71
N PRO A 38 57.15 22.27 6.83
CA PRO A 38 57.15 21.26 7.90
C PRO A 38 55.97 21.52 8.86
N TYR A 39 55.66 20.48 9.60
CA TYR A 39 54.69 20.40 10.71
C TYR A 39 53.23 20.10 10.34
N LEU A 40 52.98 18.87 9.93
CA LEU A 40 51.73 18.20 10.25
C LEU A 40 52.08 17.00 11.14
N LEU A 41 51.78 17.16 12.44
CA LEU A 41 51.74 16.03 13.38
C LEU A 41 50.75 15.02 12.88
N PRO A 42 51.06 13.71 12.93
CA PRO A 42 50.09 12.70 12.56
C PRO A 42 48.96 12.70 13.61
N VAL A 43 47.79 13.26 13.22
CA VAL A 43 46.56 12.94 13.90
C VAL A 43 46.37 11.46 13.76
N SER A 44 46.68 10.70 14.81
CA SER A 44 46.34 9.30 14.93
C SER A 44 44.82 9.19 14.83
N ALA A 45 44.35 9.05 13.59
CA ALA A 45 42.99 8.57 13.36
C ALA A 45 42.94 7.15 13.88
N LYS A 46 42.46 6.99 15.11
CA LYS A 46 41.96 5.68 15.56
C LYS A 46 41.01 5.18 14.49
N PRO A 47 41.26 4.03 13.85
CA PRO A 47 40.27 3.45 12.99
C PRO A 47 39.08 3.08 13.87
N LEU A 48 37.95 3.73 13.66
CA LEU A 48 36.63 3.26 14.10
C LEU A 48 36.26 2.02 13.28
N THR A 49 37.07 1.00 13.38
CA THR A 49 36.70 -0.36 12.99
C THR A 49 36.04 -1.02 14.18
N ALA A 50 34.81 -0.65 14.48
CA ALA A 50 33.90 -1.63 14.98
C ALA A 50 33.74 -2.66 13.86
N ALA A 51 34.51 -3.75 13.91
CA ALA A 51 34.37 -4.88 13.01
C ALA A 51 32.89 -5.27 12.99
N ALA A 52 32.27 -5.12 11.80
CA ALA A 52 30.94 -5.68 11.59
C ALA A 52 31.05 -7.18 11.95
N PRO A 53 30.19 -7.72 12.81
CA PRO A 53 30.24 -9.13 13.13
C PRO A 53 30.06 -9.89 11.81
N ALA A 54 31.03 -10.73 11.50
CA ALA A 54 31.03 -11.62 10.36
C ALA A 54 29.99 -12.72 10.62
N GLY A 55 28.70 -12.40 10.46
CA GLY A 55 27.61 -13.35 10.62
C GLY A 55 26.45 -12.93 9.73
N ASP A 56 25.97 -13.87 8.90
CA ASP A 56 24.79 -13.71 8.04
C ASP A 56 23.47 -13.61 8.86
N ALA A 57 23.56 -13.49 10.20
CA ALA A 57 22.45 -13.36 11.11
C ALA A 57 22.11 -11.88 11.43
N MET A 58 20.83 -11.59 11.62
CA MET A 58 20.37 -10.30 12.12
C MET A 58 20.88 -10.05 13.54
N THR A 59 21.38 -8.84 13.81
CA THR A 59 21.74 -8.43 15.18
C THR A 59 20.52 -8.38 16.10
N PRO A 60 20.69 -8.46 17.41
CA PRO A 60 19.59 -8.27 18.37
C PRO A 60 18.87 -6.93 18.18
N GLU A 61 19.61 -5.87 17.84
CA GLU A 61 19.05 -4.53 17.57
C GLU A 61 18.19 -4.51 16.30
N GLU A 62 18.67 -5.11 15.22
CA GLU A 62 17.90 -5.25 13.98
C GLU A 62 16.61 -6.05 14.17
N ARG A 63 16.68 -7.14 14.94
CA ARG A 63 15.49 -7.94 15.29
C ARG A 63 14.52 -7.14 16.14
N ARG A 64 15.01 -6.39 17.13
CA ARG A 64 14.19 -5.53 17.98
C ARG A 64 13.55 -4.41 17.16
N ALA A 65 14.31 -3.75 16.28
CA ALA A 65 13.79 -2.72 15.38
C ALA A 65 12.71 -3.28 14.45
N GLY A 66 12.98 -4.40 13.79
CA GLY A 66 12.03 -5.07 12.90
C GLY A 66 10.74 -5.48 13.62
N ALA A 67 10.83 -6.14 14.76
CA ALA A 67 9.67 -6.58 15.54
C ALA A 67 8.85 -5.38 16.06
N SER A 68 9.50 -4.34 16.59
CA SER A 68 8.80 -3.18 17.13
C SER A 68 8.11 -2.35 16.03
N LEU A 69 8.73 -2.16 14.87
CA LEU A 69 8.12 -1.48 13.74
C LEU A 69 6.98 -2.30 13.12
N ALA A 70 7.15 -3.63 13.03
CA ALA A 70 6.07 -4.53 12.63
C ALA A 70 4.88 -4.43 13.60
N SER A 71 5.12 -4.36 14.91
CA SER A 71 4.05 -4.20 15.91
C SER A 71 3.34 -2.85 15.81
N ILE A 72 4.06 -1.74 15.59
CA ILE A 72 3.46 -0.40 15.39
C ILE A 72 2.57 -0.41 14.14
N PHE A 73 3.07 -1.01 13.06
CA PHE A 73 2.31 -1.15 11.82
C PHE A 73 1.06 -2.03 12.05
N ALA A 74 1.22 -3.14 12.76
CA ALA A 74 0.16 -4.07 13.12
C ALA A 74 -0.95 -3.39 13.95
N LEU A 75 -0.59 -2.63 15.00
CA LEU A 75 -1.55 -1.90 15.84
C LEU A 75 -2.40 -0.92 15.03
N ARG A 76 -1.76 -0.17 14.11
CA ARG A 76 -2.48 0.74 13.22
C ARG A 76 -3.38 -0.01 12.24
N MET A 77 -2.88 -1.09 11.62
CA MET A 77 -3.65 -1.87 10.65
C MET A 77 -4.80 -2.65 11.31
N LEU A 78 -4.61 -3.12 12.54
CA LEU A 78 -5.69 -3.75 13.31
C LEU A 78 -6.88 -2.81 13.42
N GLY A 79 -6.66 -1.55 13.83
CA GLY A 79 -7.71 -0.56 13.92
C GLY A 79 -8.43 -0.32 12.60
N LEU A 80 -7.70 -0.30 11.47
CA LEU A 80 -8.30 -0.16 10.15
C LEU A 80 -9.14 -1.39 9.77
N PHE A 81 -8.60 -2.58 9.97
CA PHE A 81 -9.23 -3.83 9.52
C PHE A 81 -10.43 -4.24 10.38
N LEU A 82 -10.48 -3.85 11.67
CA LEU A 82 -11.63 -4.08 12.54
C LEU A 82 -12.93 -3.41 12.04
N ILE A 83 -12.81 -2.34 11.27
CA ILE A 83 -13.96 -1.60 10.76
C ILE A 83 -14.60 -2.34 9.57
N LEU A 84 -13.80 -2.92 8.68
CA LEU A 84 -14.25 -3.41 7.37
C LEU A 84 -15.37 -4.47 7.43
N PRO A 85 -15.28 -5.53 8.28
CA PRO A 85 -16.25 -6.62 8.25
C PRO A 85 -17.64 -6.25 8.82
N VAL A 86 -17.73 -5.16 9.55
CA VAL A 86 -18.95 -4.80 10.31
C VAL A 86 -19.56 -3.47 9.88
N PHE A 87 -18.77 -2.59 9.24
CA PHE A 87 -19.17 -1.21 8.99
C PHE A 87 -20.37 -1.09 8.06
N ALA A 88 -20.41 -1.86 6.97
CA ALA A 88 -21.51 -1.76 6.01
C ALA A 88 -22.88 -2.05 6.66
N VAL A 89 -22.96 -3.04 7.54
CA VAL A 89 -24.19 -3.37 8.27
C VAL A 89 -24.54 -2.27 9.28
N TYR A 90 -23.56 -1.79 10.04
CA TYR A 90 -23.74 -0.67 10.96
C TYR A 90 -24.21 0.60 10.27
N ALA A 91 -23.63 0.93 9.12
CA ALA A 91 -23.95 2.16 8.39
C ALA A 91 -25.43 2.26 8.02
N HIS A 92 -26.09 1.13 7.74
CA HIS A 92 -27.53 1.09 7.47
C HIS A 92 -28.41 1.42 8.69
N THR A 93 -27.85 1.46 9.90
CA THR A 93 -28.60 1.88 11.11
C THR A 93 -28.52 3.40 11.34
N LEU A 94 -27.69 4.11 10.58
CA LEU A 94 -27.48 5.55 10.73
C LEU A 94 -28.39 6.36 9.80
N PRO A 95 -28.64 7.66 10.12
CA PRO A 95 -29.23 8.59 9.18
C PRO A 95 -28.47 8.59 7.86
N SER A 96 -29.18 8.56 6.73
CA SER A 96 -28.62 8.44 5.37
C SER A 96 -27.92 7.11 5.07
N GLY A 97 -28.10 6.07 5.89
CA GLY A 97 -27.52 4.74 5.67
C GLY A 97 -28.03 4.02 4.43
N ASP A 98 -29.14 4.44 3.85
CA ASP A 98 -29.64 3.95 2.56
C ASP A 98 -28.89 4.55 1.37
N ASN A 99 -28.06 5.60 1.59
CA ASN A 99 -27.23 6.17 0.54
C ASN A 99 -25.95 5.36 0.38
N GLY A 100 -25.94 4.42 -0.58
CA GLY A 100 -24.81 3.54 -0.87
C GLY A 100 -23.52 4.29 -1.21
N LEU A 101 -23.60 5.50 -1.82
CA LEU A 101 -22.42 6.31 -2.05
C LEU A 101 -21.79 6.80 -0.73
N LEU A 102 -22.60 7.26 0.23
CA LEU A 102 -22.10 7.70 1.54
C LEU A 102 -21.51 6.53 2.34
N VAL A 103 -22.17 5.38 2.33
CA VAL A 103 -21.63 4.15 2.96
C VAL A 103 -20.32 3.75 2.32
N GLY A 104 -20.25 3.71 0.99
CA GLY A 104 -19.04 3.40 0.25
C GLY A 104 -17.93 4.42 0.47
N LEU A 105 -18.25 5.71 0.54
CA LEU A 105 -17.29 6.77 0.89
C LEU A 105 -16.76 6.59 2.31
N ALA A 106 -17.61 6.31 3.29
CA ALA A 106 -17.16 6.09 4.67
C ALA A 106 -16.17 4.91 4.78
N ILE A 107 -16.32 3.87 3.95
CA ILE A 107 -15.38 2.76 3.87
C ILE A 107 -14.09 3.19 3.13
N GLY A 108 -14.20 3.83 1.97
CA GLY A 108 -13.11 4.03 1.02
C GLY A 108 -12.31 5.33 1.18
N ILE A 109 -12.89 6.42 1.74
CA ILE A 109 -12.28 7.77 1.77
C ILE A 109 -10.92 7.81 2.48
N TYR A 110 -10.72 6.94 3.45
CA TYR A 110 -9.42 6.69 4.07
C TYR A 110 -8.33 6.45 3.01
N GLY A 111 -8.63 5.64 1.99
CA GLY A 111 -7.70 5.35 0.89
C GLY A 111 -7.35 6.58 0.06
N ALA A 112 -8.32 7.46 -0.24
CA ALA A 112 -8.06 8.68 -0.99
C ALA A 112 -7.08 9.61 -0.29
N THR A 113 -7.30 9.87 0.99
CA THR A 113 -6.42 10.73 1.78
C THR A 113 -5.07 10.08 2.04
N GLN A 114 -5.03 8.76 2.27
CA GLN A 114 -3.77 8.04 2.36
C GLN A 114 -2.97 8.14 1.06
N ALA A 115 -3.59 7.97 -0.12
CA ALA A 115 -2.92 8.09 -1.40
C ALA A 115 -2.32 9.50 -1.58
N LEU A 116 -3.08 10.54 -1.24
CA LEU A 116 -2.67 11.94 -1.37
C LEU A 116 -1.46 12.24 -0.46
N PHE A 117 -1.47 11.76 0.78
CA PHE A 117 -0.45 12.10 1.77
C PHE A 117 0.73 11.11 1.81
N GLN A 118 0.69 9.98 1.13
CA GLN A 118 1.74 8.97 1.14
C GLN A 118 3.12 9.54 0.75
N ILE A 119 3.20 10.27 -0.35
CA ILE A 119 4.43 10.90 -0.83
C ILE A 119 4.86 12.07 0.04
N PRO A 120 3.99 13.05 0.38
CA PRO A 120 4.32 14.11 1.33
C PRO A 120 4.89 13.63 2.67
N TYR A 121 4.34 12.56 3.25
CA TYR A 121 4.88 11.98 4.49
C TYR A 121 6.28 11.39 4.31
N GLY A 122 6.53 10.75 3.17
CA GLY A 122 7.87 10.28 2.83
C GLY A 122 8.89 11.43 2.86
N ILE A 123 8.61 12.50 2.09
CA ILE A 123 9.46 13.69 2.00
C ILE A 123 9.61 14.39 3.36
N ALA A 124 8.50 14.58 4.08
CA ALA A 124 8.51 15.18 5.39
C ALA A 124 9.37 14.38 6.38
N SER A 125 9.32 13.05 6.32
CA SER A 125 10.08 12.17 7.19
C SER A 125 11.59 12.22 6.93
N ASP A 126 12.00 12.50 5.68
CA ASP A 126 13.41 12.74 5.33
C ASP A 126 13.90 14.09 5.90
N ARG A 127 13.04 15.11 5.88
CA ARG A 127 13.39 16.47 6.26
C ARG A 127 13.30 16.72 7.78
N PHE A 128 12.20 16.29 8.40
CA PHE A 128 11.89 16.58 9.82
C PHE A 128 12.25 15.41 10.75
N GLY A 129 12.70 14.28 10.18
CA GLY A 129 13.02 13.06 10.89
C GLY A 129 11.87 12.06 10.93
N ARG A 130 12.21 10.76 11.00
CA ARG A 130 11.25 9.65 10.90
C ARG A 130 10.22 9.65 12.03
N LYS A 131 10.71 9.64 13.29
CA LYS A 131 9.84 9.52 14.47
C LYS A 131 8.83 10.67 14.63
N PRO A 132 9.21 11.97 14.51
CA PRO A 132 8.25 13.07 14.62
C PRO A 132 7.11 12.98 13.59
N VAL A 133 7.43 12.64 12.34
CA VAL A 133 6.42 12.51 11.28
C VAL A 133 5.49 11.30 11.51
N ILE A 134 6.03 10.19 12.00
CA ILE A 134 5.20 9.03 12.40
C ILE A 134 4.26 9.41 13.54
N VAL A 135 4.74 10.13 14.57
CA VAL A 135 3.90 10.60 15.68
C VAL A 135 2.79 11.51 15.19
N PHE A 136 3.13 12.50 14.36
CA PHE A 136 2.13 13.41 13.80
C PHE A 136 1.03 12.65 13.04
N GLY A 137 1.40 11.68 12.20
CA GLY A 137 0.44 10.85 11.49
C GLY A 137 -0.42 9.98 12.40
N LEU A 138 0.17 9.38 13.45
CA LEU A 138 -0.59 8.60 14.44
C LEU A 138 -1.53 9.46 15.27
N LEU A 139 -1.17 10.72 15.57
CA LEU A 139 -2.07 11.66 16.24
C LEU A 139 -3.25 12.06 15.36
N LEU A 140 -3.03 12.32 14.06
CA LEU A 140 -4.14 12.56 13.12
C LEU A 140 -5.04 11.34 13.00
N PHE A 141 -4.46 10.14 12.94
CA PHE A 141 -5.21 8.90 12.89
C PHE A 141 -6.04 8.68 14.17
N ALA A 142 -5.48 8.94 15.35
CA ALA A 142 -6.19 8.85 16.62
C ALA A 142 -7.33 9.88 16.71
N LEU A 143 -7.05 11.14 16.34
CA LEU A 143 -8.06 12.20 16.32
C LEU A 143 -9.23 11.84 15.40
N GLY A 144 -8.95 11.39 14.16
CA GLY A 144 -9.98 10.94 13.24
C GLY A 144 -10.77 9.74 13.77
N SER A 145 -10.12 8.84 14.52
CA SER A 145 -10.77 7.70 15.16
C SER A 145 -11.74 8.15 16.27
N PHE A 146 -11.35 9.10 17.12
CA PHE A 146 -12.22 9.62 18.17
C PHE A 146 -13.38 10.46 17.62
N ILE A 147 -13.15 11.22 16.52
CA ILE A 147 -14.25 11.90 15.81
C ILE A 147 -15.26 10.88 15.28
N ALA A 148 -14.78 9.80 14.64
CA ALA A 148 -15.67 8.75 14.16
C ALA A 148 -16.37 7.97 15.30
N ALA A 149 -15.73 7.85 16.47
CA ALA A 149 -16.34 7.24 17.65
C ALA A 149 -17.48 8.07 18.25
N ALA A 150 -17.39 9.39 18.14
CA ALA A 150 -18.40 10.34 18.63
C ALA A 150 -19.46 10.69 17.57
N ALA A 151 -19.41 10.07 16.39
CA ALA A 151 -20.27 10.41 15.26
C ALA A 151 -21.63 9.70 15.34
N ASP A 152 -22.70 10.44 15.13
CA ASP A 152 -24.08 9.95 15.05
C ASP A 152 -24.61 9.90 13.61
N ASP A 153 -23.79 10.32 12.61
CA ASP A 153 -24.16 10.33 11.21
C ASP A 153 -22.99 9.93 10.30
N LEU A 154 -23.28 9.58 9.05
CA LEU A 154 -22.27 9.20 8.06
C LEU A 154 -21.31 10.34 7.66
N PRO A 155 -21.76 11.61 7.47
CA PRO A 155 -20.85 12.71 7.17
C PRO A 155 -19.75 12.91 8.22
N MET A 156 -20.09 12.83 9.49
CA MET A 156 -19.10 12.96 10.57
C MET A 156 -18.14 11.76 10.62
N ILE A 157 -18.64 10.53 10.38
CA ILE A 157 -17.77 9.36 10.22
C ILE A 157 -16.82 9.55 9.03
N ILE A 158 -17.32 10.03 7.89
CA ILE A 158 -16.48 10.32 6.72
C ILE A 158 -15.39 11.34 7.07
N ALA A 159 -15.71 12.41 7.80
CA ALA A 159 -14.70 13.38 8.26
C ALA A 159 -13.63 12.73 9.14
N GLY A 160 -14.03 11.88 10.09
CA GLY A 160 -13.10 11.08 10.89
C GLY A 160 -12.21 10.17 10.04
N ARG A 161 -12.78 9.51 9.03
CA ARG A 161 -12.07 8.62 8.10
C ARG A 161 -11.09 9.40 7.19
N VAL A 162 -11.42 10.62 6.78
CA VAL A 162 -10.51 11.53 6.08
C VAL A 162 -9.26 11.80 6.92
N LEU A 163 -9.43 12.14 8.21
CA LEU A 163 -8.31 12.37 9.11
C LEU A 163 -7.51 11.10 9.40
N GLN A 164 -8.16 9.95 9.56
CA GLN A 164 -7.45 8.66 9.69
C GLN A 164 -6.54 8.41 8.50
N GLY A 165 -7.05 8.59 7.27
CA GLY A 165 -6.26 8.40 6.04
C GLY A 165 -5.16 9.44 5.89
N ALA A 166 -5.38 10.70 6.33
CA ALA A 166 -4.36 11.73 6.36
C ALA A 166 -3.17 11.37 7.27
N GLY A 167 -3.34 10.44 8.21
CA GLY A 167 -2.26 9.85 8.99
C GLY A 167 -1.45 8.79 8.23
N ALA A 168 -1.03 9.04 7.00
CA ALA A 168 -0.36 8.11 6.06
C ALA A 168 1.10 7.78 6.45
N ILE A 169 1.33 7.13 7.57
CA ILE A 169 2.68 6.86 8.14
C ILE A 169 3.47 5.76 7.42
N SER A 170 2.87 5.01 6.49
CA SER A 170 3.48 3.81 5.91
C SER A 170 4.86 4.08 5.30
N ALA A 171 5.00 5.18 4.53
CA ALA A 171 6.27 5.57 3.93
C ALA A 171 7.34 5.88 4.99
N ALA A 172 6.98 6.61 6.05
CA ALA A 172 7.91 6.97 7.12
C ALA A 172 8.34 5.75 7.96
N VAL A 173 7.42 4.81 8.22
CA VAL A 173 7.73 3.57 8.97
C VAL A 173 8.64 2.64 8.17
N THR A 174 8.37 2.44 6.88
CA THR A 174 9.24 1.63 6.00
C THR A 174 10.62 2.25 5.83
N ALA A 175 10.71 3.58 5.74
CA ALA A 175 11.98 4.28 5.71
C ALA A 175 12.75 4.13 7.03
N LEU A 176 12.08 4.26 8.18
CA LEU A 176 12.70 4.02 9.50
C LEU A 176 13.20 2.58 9.63
N ALA A 177 12.45 1.61 9.13
CA ALA A 177 12.87 0.22 9.11
C ALA A 177 14.14 0.02 8.26
N ALA A 178 14.23 0.68 7.10
CA ALA A 178 15.43 0.65 6.26
C ALA A 178 16.64 1.33 6.92
N ASP A 179 16.43 2.44 7.65
CA ASP A 179 17.48 3.18 8.35
C ASP A 179 18.05 2.40 9.56
N LEU A 180 17.24 1.54 10.19
CA LEU A 180 17.62 0.73 11.35
C LEU A 180 18.14 -0.67 11.01
N THR A 181 18.23 -1.00 9.71
CA THR A 181 18.56 -2.36 9.26
C THR A 181 19.62 -2.33 8.17
N ARG A 182 20.64 -3.18 8.29
CA ARG A 182 21.64 -3.37 7.24
C ARG A 182 20.97 -3.82 5.94
N GLU A 183 21.52 -3.43 4.81
CA GLU A 183 20.93 -3.66 3.48
C GLU A 183 20.59 -5.15 3.23
N GLN A 184 21.47 -6.05 3.62
CA GLN A 184 21.30 -7.52 3.51
C GLN A 184 20.09 -8.07 4.30
N HIS A 185 19.63 -7.36 5.34
CA HIS A 185 18.51 -7.78 6.20
C HIS A 185 17.23 -6.98 6.01
N ARG A 186 17.24 -5.90 5.19
CA ARG A 186 16.04 -5.08 4.90
C ARG A 186 14.86 -5.92 4.40
N THR A 187 15.12 -6.87 3.51
CA THR A 187 14.08 -7.77 3.00
C THR A 187 13.44 -8.60 4.13
N LYS A 188 14.23 -9.07 5.10
CA LYS A 188 13.72 -9.84 6.24
C LYS A 188 12.81 -8.97 7.11
N VAL A 189 13.20 -7.72 7.39
CA VAL A 189 12.39 -6.77 8.19
C VAL A 189 11.12 -6.38 7.45
N MET A 190 11.18 -6.12 6.14
CA MET A 190 9.98 -5.85 5.34
C MET A 190 9.03 -7.05 5.32
N ALA A 191 9.55 -8.28 5.27
CA ALA A 191 8.76 -9.49 5.40
C ALA A 191 8.09 -9.61 6.78
N MET A 192 8.77 -9.24 7.87
CA MET A 192 8.18 -9.20 9.22
C MET A 192 7.01 -8.21 9.28
N ILE A 193 7.16 -7.01 8.71
CA ILE A 193 6.08 -6.01 8.63
C ILE A 193 4.92 -6.57 7.80
N GLY A 194 5.18 -7.10 6.61
CA GLY A 194 4.15 -7.69 5.74
C GLY A 194 3.39 -8.84 6.40
N SER A 195 4.12 -9.76 7.07
CA SER A 195 3.51 -10.88 7.80
C SER A 195 2.64 -10.40 8.97
N SER A 196 3.05 -9.35 9.66
CA SER A 196 2.25 -8.76 10.75
C SER A 196 0.94 -8.18 10.24
N ILE A 197 0.93 -7.56 9.05
CA ILE A 197 -0.29 -7.04 8.42
C ILE A 197 -1.25 -8.19 8.10
N GLY A 198 -0.76 -9.26 7.47
CA GLY A 198 -1.58 -10.44 7.15
C GLY A 198 -2.17 -11.12 8.38
N LEU A 199 -1.38 -11.27 9.46
CA LEU A 199 -1.85 -11.83 10.72
C LEU A 199 -2.95 -10.96 11.36
N VAL A 200 -2.74 -9.65 11.39
CA VAL A 200 -3.69 -8.70 11.97
C VAL A 200 -4.97 -8.61 11.14
N PHE A 201 -4.87 -8.71 9.82
CA PHE A 201 -6.04 -8.81 8.94
C PHE A 201 -6.87 -10.06 9.30
N ALA A 202 -6.25 -11.24 9.38
CA ALA A 202 -6.93 -12.47 9.76
C ALA A 202 -7.59 -12.37 11.15
N LEU A 203 -6.84 -11.81 12.13
CA LEU A 203 -7.36 -11.60 13.49
C LEU A 203 -8.56 -10.64 13.50
N SER A 204 -8.51 -9.57 12.71
CA SER A 204 -9.59 -8.57 12.66
C SER A 204 -10.89 -9.13 12.10
N LEU A 205 -10.83 -10.05 11.13
CA LEU A 205 -12.02 -10.67 10.56
C LEU A 205 -12.82 -11.48 11.60
N VAL A 206 -12.11 -12.05 12.57
CA VAL A 206 -12.72 -12.80 13.68
C VAL A 206 -13.11 -11.88 14.81
N ALA A 207 -12.23 -10.95 15.18
CA ALA A 207 -12.43 -10.08 16.33
C ALA A 207 -13.50 -9.00 16.08
N ALA A 208 -13.63 -8.50 14.84
CA ALA A 208 -14.53 -7.38 14.56
C ALA A 208 -16.00 -7.66 14.86
N PRO A 209 -16.61 -8.77 14.42
CA PRO A 209 -17.99 -9.09 14.78
C PRO A 209 -18.20 -9.24 16.29
N LEU A 210 -17.25 -9.87 16.99
CA LEU A 210 -17.31 -10.07 18.44
C LEU A 210 -17.18 -8.75 19.20
N LEU A 211 -16.24 -7.90 18.79
CA LEU A 211 -16.06 -6.56 19.37
C LEU A 211 -17.26 -5.67 19.07
N TYR A 212 -17.82 -5.75 17.86
CA TYR A 212 -19.02 -5.00 17.51
C TYR A 212 -20.20 -5.37 18.43
N ALA A 213 -20.38 -6.67 18.71
CA ALA A 213 -21.41 -7.13 19.64
C ALA A 213 -21.17 -6.66 21.09
N ALA A 214 -19.90 -6.53 21.52
CA ALA A 214 -19.55 -6.18 22.89
C ALA A 214 -19.52 -4.66 23.17
N ILE A 215 -18.95 -3.87 22.24
CA ILE A 215 -18.67 -2.43 22.45
C ILE A 215 -19.25 -1.52 21.36
N GLY A 216 -19.93 -2.08 20.36
CA GLY A 216 -20.49 -1.34 19.24
C GLY A 216 -19.45 -0.72 18.32
N MET A 217 -19.93 0.04 17.31
CA MET A 217 -19.03 0.68 16.34
C MET A 217 -18.25 1.85 16.93
N ALA A 218 -18.89 2.63 17.79
CA ALA A 218 -18.23 3.71 18.54
C ALA A 218 -17.05 3.19 19.37
N GLY A 219 -17.25 2.05 20.06
CA GLY A 219 -16.20 1.38 20.82
C GLY A 219 -15.05 0.89 19.95
N ILE A 220 -15.34 0.36 18.75
CA ILE A 220 -14.29 -0.06 17.79
C ILE A 220 -13.48 1.16 17.32
N PHE A 221 -14.12 2.28 16.98
CA PHE A 221 -13.42 3.51 16.62
C PHE A 221 -12.58 4.06 17.79
N ALA A 222 -13.13 4.08 19.00
CA ALA A 222 -12.39 4.51 20.19
C ALA A 222 -11.18 3.59 20.47
N LEU A 223 -11.35 2.27 20.37
CA LEU A 223 -10.26 1.29 20.48
C LEU A 223 -9.18 1.57 19.42
N THR A 224 -9.57 1.84 18.19
CA THR A 224 -8.67 2.18 17.08
C THR A 224 -7.82 3.43 17.40
N GLY A 225 -8.44 4.47 17.96
CA GLY A 225 -7.73 5.66 18.45
C GLY A 225 -6.76 5.34 19.58
N GLY A 226 -7.18 4.53 20.54
CA GLY A 226 -6.35 4.05 21.66
C GLY A 226 -5.13 3.25 21.18
N LEU A 227 -5.31 2.34 20.20
CA LEU A 227 -4.21 1.57 19.61
C LEU A 227 -3.19 2.47 18.89
N ALA A 228 -3.64 3.56 18.25
CA ALA A 228 -2.74 4.54 17.65
C ALA A 228 -1.91 5.30 18.70
N LEU A 229 -2.52 5.68 19.82
CA LEU A 229 -1.78 6.28 20.95
C LEU A 229 -0.81 5.29 21.57
N LEU A 230 -1.19 4.02 21.72
CA LEU A 230 -0.29 2.96 22.19
C LEU A 230 0.90 2.78 21.23
N ALA A 231 0.67 2.86 19.91
CA ALA A 231 1.74 2.81 18.91
C ALA A 231 2.75 3.96 19.06
N ILE A 232 2.30 5.16 19.47
CA ILE A 232 3.21 6.29 19.80
C ILE A 232 4.09 5.95 21.01
N VAL A 233 3.50 5.38 22.06
CA VAL A 233 4.26 4.96 23.24
C VAL A 233 5.29 3.89 22.86
N ALA A 234 4.90 2.90 22.06
CA ALA A 234 5.78 1.85 21.56
C ALA A 234 6.93 2.43 20.71
N LEU A 235 6.65 3.43 19.86
CA LEU A 235 7.66 4.10 19.03
C LEU A 235 8.79 4.73 19.85
N TYR A 236 8.47 5.35 20.97
CA TYR A 236 9.48 5.98 21.82
C TYR A 236 10.16 5.02 22.80
N LYS A 237 9.42 4.05 23.33
CA LYS A 237 9.94 3.14 24.37
C LYS A 237 10.70 1.94 23.79
N VAL A 238 10.28 1.45 22.62
CA VAL A 238 10.76 0.15 22.09
C VAL A 238 11.67 0.34 20.86
N VAL A 239 11.35 1.29 19.94
CA VAL A 239 12.11 1.49 18.71
C VAL A 239 13.42 2.22 18.99
N PRO A 240 14.58 1.66 18.58
CA PRO A 240 15.88 2.31 18.74
C PRO A 240 15.92 3.71 18.07
N PRO A 241 16.82 4.61 18.52
CA PRO A 241 17.07 5.84 17.82
C PRO A 241 17.67 5.55 16.44
N ALA A 242 17.12 6.18 15.39
CA ALA A 242 17.68 6.05 14.04
C ALA A 242 18.92 6.96 13.91
N PRO A 243 20.01 6.49 13.30
CA PRO A 243 21.10 7.36 12.89
C PRO A 243 20.58 8.40 11.88
N LYS A 244 21.10 9.62 11.93
CA LYS A 244 20.83 10.62 10.88
C LYS A 244 21.55 10.15 9.60
N VAL A 245 20.84 9.49 8.73
CA VAL A 245 21.35 9.13 7.40
C VAL A 245 21.16 10.37 6.52
N LEU A 246 22.26 10.99 6.11
CA LEU A 246 22.22 11.91 4.98
C LEU A 246 21.96 11.05 3.74
N VAL A 247 20.75 11.09 3.24
CA VAL A 247 20.39 10.40 2.00
C VAL A 247 21.08 11.16 0.86
N ASP A 248 22.17 10.60 0.38
CA ASP A 248 22.77 11.04 -0.87
C ASP A 248 21.80 10.64 -1.99
N GLY A 249 21.05 11.63 -2.47
CA GLY A 249 19.92 11.43 -3.36
C GLY A 249 20.39 10.97 -4.74
N GLY A 250 20.60 9.68 -4.91
CA GLY A 250 20.70 9.08 -6.23
C GLY A 250 19.48 9.49 -7.05
N ARG A 251 19.68 10.31 -8.08
CA ARG A 251 18.63 10.90 -8.91
C ARG A 251 18.09 9.86 -9.92
N THR A 252 17.41 8.82 -9.43
CA THR A 252 16.52 8.08 -10.32
C THR A 252 15.32 8.98 -10.61
N ARG A 253 15.06 9.29 -11.88
CA ARG A 253 13.90 10.12 -12.22
C ARG A 253 12.64 9.36 -11.83
N PHE A 254 11.84 9.93 -10.94
CA PHE A 254 10.56 9.36 -10.51
C PHE A 254 9.66 8.95 -11.69
N ALA A 255 9.73 9.73 -12.80
CA ALA A 255 9.02 9.46 -14.02
C ALA A 255 9.40 8.11 -14.67
N ASP A 256 10.68 7.72 -14.61
CA ASP A 256 11.14 6.45 -15.22
C ASP A 256 10.54 5.23 -14.52
N VAL A 257 10.27 5.35 -13.22
CA VAL A 257 9.59 4.31 -12.44
C VAL A 257 8.08 4.35 -12.67
N LEU A 258 7.49 5.55 -12.67
CA LEU A 258 6.05 5.75 -12.82
C LEU A 258 5.54 5.20 -14.17
N PHE A 259 6.27 5.45 -15.25
CA PHE A 259 5.87 5.04 -16.61
C PHE A 259 6.52 3.73 -17.08
N HIS A 260 7.19 2.98 -16.19
CA HIS A 260 7.77 1.70 -16.57
C HIS A 260 6.68 0.67 -16.89
N PRO A 261 6.62 0.11 -18.12
CA PRO A 261 5.47 -0.69 -18.56
C PRO A 261 5.14 -1.91 -17.70
N GLN A 262 6.17 -2.58 -17.15
CA GLN A 262 5.94 -3.75 -16.28
C GLN A 262 5.43 -3.33 -14.89
N LEU A 263 5.91 -2.19 -14.34
CA LEU A 263 5.44 -1.66 -13.07
C LEU A 263 4.01 -1.12 -13.20
N LEU A 264 3.66 -0.48 -14.34
CA LEU A 264 2.28 -0.05 -14.61
C LEU A 264 1.29 -1.21 -14.60
N ARG A 265 1.66 -2.38 -15.18
CA ARG A 265 0.80 -3.59 -15.14
C ARG A 265 0.56 -4.06 -13.71
N LEU A 266 1.59 -4.06 -12.87
CA LEU A 266 1.48 -4.46 -11.47
C LEU A 266 0.71 -3.41 -10.64
N ASN A 267 0.92 -2.13 -10.92
CA ASN A 267 0.17 -1.04 -10.29
C ASN A 267 -1.32 -1.11 -10.66
N PHE A 268 -1.66 -1.39 -11.93
CA PHE A 268 -3.05 -1.65 -12.31
C PHE A 268 -3.61 -2.86 -11.57
N GLY A 269 -2.81 -3.92 -11.41
CA GLY A 269 -3.21 -5.12 -10.69
C GLY A 269 -3.54 -4.86 -9.23
N VAL A 270 -2.68 -4.14 -8.49
CA VAL A 270 -2.96 -3.82 -7.07
C VAL A 270 -4.16 -2.89 -6.93
N PHE A 271 -4.34 -1.97 -7.88
CA PHE A 271 -5.52 -1.12 -7.95
C PHE A 271 -6.81 -1.94 -8.05
N VAL A 272 -6.87 -2.87 -9.02
CA VAL A 272 -8.04 -3.74 -9.22
C VAL A 272 -8.26 -4.66 -8.02
N LEU A 273 -7.20 -5.23 -7.45
CA LEU A 273 -7.28 -6.11 -6.29
C LEU A 273 -7.95 -5.43 -5.10
N HIS A 274 -7.50 -4.22 -4.76
CA HIS A 274 -8.01 -3.49 -3.60
C HIS A 274 -9.34 -2.78 -3.86
N LEU A 275 -9.59 -2.38 -5.12
CA LEU A 275 -10.91 -1.93 -5.55
C LEU A 275 -11.95 -3.03 -5.35
N THR A 276 -11.65 -4.24 -5.82
CA THR A 276 -12.51 -5.40 -5.65
C THR A 276 -12.70 -5.78 -4.18
N GLN A 277 -11.62 -5.76 -3.40
CA GLN A 277 -11.68 -6.05 -1.96
C GLN A 277 -12.60 -5.06 -1.23
N THR A 278 -12.47 -3.77 -1.48
CA THR A 278 -13.29 -2.78 -0.77
C THR A 278 -14.74 -2.82 -1.22
N ALA A 279 -14.99 -3.00 -2.53
CA ALA A 279 -16.33 -3.23 -3.05
C ALA A 279 -16.99 -4.47 -2.43
N MET A 280 -16.23 -5.55 -2.24
CA MET A 280 -16.69 -6.76 -1.53
C MET A 280 -17.12 -6.44 -0.09
N TRP A 281 -16.35 -5.61 0.64
CA TRP A 281 -16.72 -5.22 2.02
C TRP A 281 -17.97 -4.33 2.10
N VAL A 282 -18.36 -3.66 1.02
CA VAL A 282 -19.66 -2.95 0.94
C VAL A 282 -20.81 -3.93 0.86
N LEU A 283 -20.65 -5.07 0.16
CA LEU A 283 -21.74 -5.98 -0.20
C LEU A 283 -21.84 -7.21 0.71
N ILE A 284 -20.74 -7.92 0.95
CA ILE A 284 -20.78 -9.26 1.56
C ILE A 284 -21.28 -9.27 3.00
N PRO A 285 -20.90 -8.32 3.91
CA PRO A 285 -21.45 -8.35 5.25
C PRO A 285 -22.97 -8.22 5.27
N ALA A 286 -23.54 -7.37 4.42
CA ALA A 286 -24.98 -7.22 4.29
C ALA A 286 -25.65 -8.44 3.63
N ALA A 287 -24.99 -9.07 2.64
CA ALA A 287 -25.49 -10.29 1.99
C ALA A 287 -25.53 -11.47 2.97
N LEU A 288 -24.51 -11.64 3.82
CA LEU A 288 -24.50 -12.68 4.86
C LEU A 288 -25.67 -12.55 5.83
N VAL A 289 -26.06 -11.31 6.18
CA VAL A 289 -27.25 -11.08 7.03
C VAL A 289 -28.54 -11.34 6.25
N LYS A 290 -28.68 -10.79 5.02
CA LYS A 290 -29.95 -10.76 4.28
C LYS A 290 -30.29 -12.09 3.60
N THR A 291 -29.32 -12.69 2.92
CA THR A 291 -29.53 -13.92 2.13
C THR A 291 -28.88 -15.15 2.74
N GLY A 292 -27.85 -14.96 3.57
CA GLY A 292 -27.21 -16.01 4.33
C GLY A 292 -27.90 -16.33 5.67
N ASP A 293 -28.84 -15.49 6.10
CA ASP A 293 -29.54 -15.60 7.38
C ASP A 293 -28.59 -15.74 8.59
N LEU A 294 -27.41 -15.09 8.49
CA LEU A 294 -26.34 -15.18 9.48
C LEU A 294 -26.24 -13.84 10.23
N PRO A 295 -26.52 -13.80 11.57
CA PRO A 295 -26.36 -12.60 12.36
C PRO A 295 -24.93 -12.05 12.30
N LEU A 296 -24.78 -10.73 12.30
CA LEU A 296 -23.47 -10.07 12.20
C LEU A 296 -22.46 -10.57 13.24
N ALA A 297 -22.90 -10.81 14.48
CA ALA A 297 -22.06 -11.36 15.55
C ALA A 297 -21.50 -12.77 15.23
N GLU A 298 -22.11 -13.48 14.30
CA GLU A 298 -21.71 -14.84 13.91
C GLU A 298 -20.89 -14.90 12.61
N HIS A 299 -20.64 -13.78 11.94
CA HIS A 299 -19.86 -13.72 10.69
C HIS A 299 -18.46 -14.32 10.82
N TRP A 300 -17.89 -14.33 12.03
CA TRP A 300 -16.61 -15.00 12.29
C TRP A 300 -16.64 -16.51 11.94
N LYS A 301 -17.83 -17.17 12.00
CA LYS A 301 -18.01 -18.59 11.63
C LYS A 301 -17.73 -18.83 10.13
N VAL A 302 -17.90 -17.80 9.31
CA VAL A 302 -17.56 -17.83 7.87
C VAL A 302 -16.15 -17.31 7.64
N TYR A 303 -15.80 -16.19 8.26
CA TYR A 303 -14.49 -15.52 8.02
C TYR A 303 -13.31 -16.36 8.51
N LEU A 304 -13.41 -16.99 9.69
CA LEU A 304 -12.30 -17.77 10.24
C LEU A 304 -11.94 -18.99 9.36
N PRO A 305 -12.88 -19.86 9.01
CA PRO A 305 -12.58 -20.96 8.09
C PRO A 305 -12.07 -20.48 6.72
N ALA A 306 -12.67 -19.42 6.17
CA ALA A 306 -12.27 -18.87 4.88
C ALA A 306 -10.81 -18.40 4.90
N VAL A 307 -10.39 -17.70 5.97
CA VAL A 307 -9.00 -17.24 6.13
C VAL A 307 -8.03 -18.40 6.35
N LEU A 308 -8.37 -19.36 7.22
CA LEU A 308 -7.51 -20.53 7.47
C LEU A 308 -7.29 -21.34 6.20
N VAL A 309 -8.36 -21.62 5.45
CA VAL A 309 -8.27 -22.31 4.15
C VAL A 309 -7.44 -21.47 3.16
N SER A 310 -7.65 -20.17 3.11
CA SER A 310 -6.89 -19.30 2.19
C SER A 310 -5.39 -19.35 2.45
N PHE A 311 -4.94 -19.35 3.71
CA PHE A 311 -3.53 -19.51 4.04
C PHE A 311 -2.99 -20.90 3.70
N ALA A 312 -3.79 -21.94 3.90
CA ALA A 312 -3.39 -23.31 3.52
C ALA A 312 -3.12 -23.44 2.02
N PHE A 313 -3.88 -22.72 1.16
CA PHE A 313 -3.62 -22.65 -0.27
C PHE A 313 -2.56 -21.64 -0.68
N MET A 314 -2.47 -20.48 0.01
CA MET A 314 -1.50 -19.45 -0.28
C MET A 314 -0.07 -19.94 -0.11
N VAL A 315 0.24 -20.64 0.99
CA VAL A 315 1.61 -21.06 1.31
C VAL A 315 2.22 -21.95 0.21
N PRO A 316 1.57 -23.04 -0.24
CA PRO A 316 2.08 -23.86 -1.35
C PRO A 316 2.19 -23.07 -2.67
N ALA A 317 1.23 -22.18 -2.94
CA ALA A 317 1.24 -21.36 -4.15
C ALA A 317 2.44 -20.40 -4.16
N VAL A 318 2.73 -19.72 -3.05
CA VAL A 318 3.90 -18.84 -2.90
C VAL A 318 5.20 -19.64 -3.01
N ILE A 319 5.29 -20.82 -2.40
CA ILE A 319 6.44 -21.73 -2.57
C ILE A 319 6.61 -22.12 -4.04
N ALA A 320 5.51 -22.43 -4.75
CA ALA A 320 5.55 -22.76 -6.16
C ALA A 320 6.05 -21.56 -7.01
N ALA A 321 5.59 -20.37 -6.68
CA ALA A 321 6.01 -19.13 -7.35
C ALA A 321 7.50 -18.84 -7.13
N GLU A 322 7.95 -18.86 -5.88
CA GLU A 322 9.30 -18.41 -5.48
C GLU A 322 10.36 -19.48 -5.71
N LYS A 323 10.16 -20.68 -5.14
CA LYS A 323 11.16 -21.76 -5.15
C LYS A 323 11.24 -22.47 -6.51
N TYR A 324 10.08 -22.74 -7.12
CA TYR A 324 10.04 -23.47 -8.41
C TYR A 324 9.99 -22.55 -9.63
N GLY A 325 10.04 -21.21 -9.43
CA GLY A 325 10.09 -20.23 -10.51
C GLY A 325 8.80 -20.13 -11.33
N ARG A 326 7.66 -20.55 -10.77
CA ARG A 326 6.35 -20.53 -11.44
C ARG A 326 5.57 -19.24 -11.19
N MET A 327 6.27 -18.13 -10.93
CA MET A 327 5.67 -16.86 -10.51
C MET A 327 4.55 -16.39 -11.46
N LYS A 328 4.81 -16.36 -12.78
CA LYS A 328 3.80 -15.91 -13.75
C LYS A 328 2.57 -16.82 -13.79
N MET A 329 2.75 -18.13 -13.64
CA MET A 329 1.65 -19.10 -13.65
C MET A 329 0.78 -18.94 -12.40
N VAL A 330 1.40 -18.85 -11.21
CA VAL A 330 0.70 -18.68 -9.94
C VAL A 330 -0.03 -17.33 -9.90
N PHE A 331 0.63 -16.27 -10.33
CA PHE A 331 0.06 -14.93 -10.40
C PHE A 331 -1.19 -14.89 -11.29
N ASN A 332 -1.05 -15.31 -12.55
CA ASN A 332 -2.19 -15.31 -13.48
C ASN A 332 -3.29 -16.31 -13.07
N GLY A 333 -2.92 -17.47 -12.49
CA GLY A 333 -3.88 -18.41 -11.93
C GLY A 333 -4.73 -17.81 -10.81
N ALA A 334 -4.11 -16.99 -9.94
CA ALA A 334 -4.83 -16.28 -8.89
C ALA A 334 -5.74 -15.17 -9.46
N VAL A 335 -5.32 -14.48 -10.54
CA VAL A 335 -6.20 -13.50 -11.24
C VAL A 335 -7.39 -14.21 -11.91
N VAL A 336 -7.17 -15.38 -12.52
CA VAL A 336 -8.26 -16.21 -13.06
C VAL A 336 -9.23 -16.63 -11.95
N LEU A 337 -8.71 -17.09 -10.81
CA LEU A 337 -9.56 -17.45 -9.67
C LEU A 337 -10.37 -16.24 -9.19
N LEU A 338 -9.76 -15.05 -9.09
CA LEU A 338 -10.45 -13.81 -8.72
C LEU A 338 -11.59 -13.51 -9.71
N LEU A 339 -11.32 -13.61 -11.02
CA LEU A 339 -12.33 -13.41 -12.07
C LEU A 339 -13.50 -14.39 -11.94
N LEU A 340 -13.21 -15.67 -11.72
CA LEU A 340 -14.24 -16.70 -11.52
C LEU A 340 -15.08 -16.43 -10.26
N VAL A 341 -14.46 -15.94 -9.20
CA VAL A 341 -15.15 -15.53 -7.97
C VAL A 341 -16.09 -14.35 -8.21
N GLN A 342 -15.68 -13.34 -8.99
CA GLN A 342 -16.58 -12.22 -9.34
C GLN A 342 -17.79 -12.71 -10.12
N ALA A 343 -17.58 -13.56 -11.13
CA ALA A 343 -18.67 -14.18 -11.88
C ALA A 343 -19.56 -15.04 -10.97
N GLY A 344 -18.94 -15.79 -10.05
CA GLY A 344 -19.65 -16.62 -9.06
C GLY A 344 -20.56 -15.80 -8.15
N PHE A 345 -20.09 -14.66 -7.63
CA PHE A 345 -20.92 -13.76 -6.82
C PHE A 345 -22.10 -13.18 -7.62
N GLY A 346 -21.88 -12.80 -8.88
CA GLY A 346 -22.94 -12.29 -9.74
C GLY A 346 -23.98 -13.33 -10.16
N LEU A 347 -23.63 -14.60 -10.21
CA LEU A 347 -24.52 -15.68 -10.67
C LEU A 347 -25.13 -16.51 -9.53
N PHE A 348 -24.37 -16.75 -8.45
CA PHE A 348 -24.69 -17.71 -7.41
C PHE A 348 -24.55 -17.14 -5.99
N GLY A 349 -24.39 -15.83 -5.83
CA GLY A 349 -24.13 -15.15 -4.55
C GLY A 349 -25.34 -15.08 -3.60
N GLN A 350 -26.20 -16.09 -3.57
CA GLN A 350 -27.38 -16.17 -2.74
C GLN A 350 -27.25 -17.33 -1.74
N GLY A 351 -27.60 -17.07 -0.47
CA GLY A 351 -27.54 -18.06 0.59
C GLY A 351 -26.15 -18.21 1.24
N LEU A 352 -26.12 -18.82 2.41
CA LEU A 352 -24.91 -18.88 3.26
C LEU A 352 -23.77 -19.67 2.61
N TRP A 353 -24.03 -20.85 2.09
CA TRP A 353 -22.99 -21.74 1.58
C TRP A 353 -22.30 -21.22 0.30
N PRO A 354 -23.06 -20.76 -0.73
CA PRO A 354 -22.43 -20.13 -1.88
C PRO A 354 -21.58 -18.90 -1.50
N LEU A 355 -22.10 -18.01 -0.62
CA LEU A 355 -21.35 -16.85 -0.12
C LEU A 355 -20.08 -17.27 0.60
N ALA A 356 -20.14 -18.27 1.49
CA ALA A 356 -18.98 -18.75 2.24
C ALA A 356 -17.90 -19.37 1.32
N LEU A 357 -18.30 -20.17 0.34
CA LEU A 357 -17.39 -20.81 -0.61
C LEU A 357 -16.73 -19.77 -1.52
N LEU A 358 -17.51 -18.84 -2.09
CA LEU A 358 -17.00 -17.77 -2.95
C LEU A 358 -16.09 -16.83 -2.17
N LEU A 359 -16.42 -16.49 -0.91
CA LEU A 359 -15.59 -15.68 -0.05
C LEU A 359 -14.26 -16.39 0.30
N THR A 360 -14.32 -17.71 0.54
CA THR A 360 -13.10 -18.51 0.74
C THR A 360 -12.20 -18.46 -0.49
N ALA A 361 -12.77 -18.68 -1.68
CA ALA A 361 -12.04 -18.60 -2.95
C ALA A 361 -11.48 -17.19 -3.21
N PHE A 362 -12.25 -16.15 -2.84
CA PHE A 362 -11.79 -14.76 -2.87
C PHE A 362 -10.53 -14.56 -2.03
N PHE A 363 -10.53 -14.99 -0.76
CA PHE A 363 -9.37 -14.85 0.10
C PHE A 363 -8.17 -15.68 -0.37
N VAL A 364 -8.38 -16.85 -0.98
CA VAL A 364 -7.30 -17.62 -1.62
C VAL A 364 -6.64 -16.78 -2.72
N ALA A 365 -7.42 -16.25 -3.66
CA ALA A 365 -6.91 -15.41 -4.74
C ALA A 365 -6.23 -14.16 -4.20
N PHE A 366 -6.90 -13.45 -3.28
CA PHE A 366 -6.43 -12.21 -2.68
C PHE A 366 -5.08 -12.40 -1.97
N ASN A 367 -4.96 -13.40 -1.09
CA ASN A 367 -3.74 -13.62 -0.32
C ASN A 367 -2.55 -14.04 -1.20
N ILE A 368 -2.79 -14.85 -2.25
CA ILE A 368 -1.75 -15.20 -3.23
C ILE A 368 -1.27 -13.94 -3.98
N LEU A 369 -2.18 -13.09 -4.44
CA LEU A 369 -1.86 -11.86 -5.16
C LEU A 369 -1.18 -10.84 -4.25
N GLU A 370 -1.64 -10.67 -3.03
CA GLU A 370 -1.06 -9.76 -2.03
C GLU A 370 0.37 -10.17 -1.65
N ALA A 371 0.66 -11.48 -1.60
CA ALA A 371 2.02 -11.98 -1.34
C ALA A 371 2.95 -11.85 -2.57
N THR A 372 2.43 -12.02 -3.77
CA THR A 372 3.25 -12.09 -5.00
C THR A 372 3.51 -10.74 -5.64
N GLN A 373 2.57 -9.78 -5.57
CA GLN A 373 2.71 -8.48 -6.23
C GLN A 373 3.88 -7.63 -5.70
N PRO A 374 4.05 -7.41 -4.38
CA PRO A 374 5.19 -6.65 -3.86
C PRO A 374 6.54 -7.31 -4.18
N SER A 375 6.58 -8.66 -4.20
CA SER A 375 7.75 -9.41 -4.62
C SER A 375 8.12 -9.13 -6.08
N LEU A 376 7.12 -9.12 -6.97
CA LEU A 376 7.32 -8.77 -8.39
C LEU A 376 7.78 -7.32 -8.58
N ILE A 377 7.16 -6.35 -7.89
CA ILE A 377 7.60 -4.94 -7.91
C ILE A 377 9.07 -4.83 -7.51
N SER A 378 9.44 -5.47 -6.40
CA SER A 378 10.81 -5.43 -5.86
C SER A 378 11.85 -6.06 -6.78
N ARG A 379 11.45 -7.03 -7.63
CA ARG A 379 12.34 -7.71 -8.61
C ARG A 379 12.46 -6.95 -9.93
N ILE A 380 11.42 -6.24 -10.33
CA ILE A 380 11.36 -5.52 -11.61
C ILE A 380 11.92 -4.10 -11.47
N ALA A 381 11.71 -3.46 -10.33
CA ALA A 381 12.20 -2.10 -10.08
C ALA A 381 13.73 -2.05 -10.05
N PRO A 382 14.35 -0.99 -10.63
CA PRO A 382 15.76 -0.72 -10.47
C PRO A 382 16.17 -0.68 -9.00
N VAL A 383 17.38 -1.12 -8.68
CA VAL A 383 17.85 -1.24 -7.28
C VAL A 383 17.74 0.09 -6.53
N GLU A 384 18.12 1.18 -7.19
CA GLU A 384 18.14 2.56 -6.67
C GLU A 384 16.72 3.14 -6.52
N ALA A 385 15.71 2.55 -7.21
CA ALA A 385 14.35 3.06 -7.30
C ALA A 385 13.30 2.16 -6.63
N LYS A 386 13.70 1.11 -5.93
CA LYS A 386 12.76 0.17 -5.27
C LYS A 386 11.82 0.87 -4.29
N GLY A 387 12.32 1.85 -3.53
CA GLY A 387 11.50 2.63 -2.60
C GLY A 387 10.42 3.45 -3.33
N ALA A 388 10.79 4.11 -4.44
CA ALA A 388 9.85 4.86 -5.26
C ALA A 388 8.80 3.95 -5.90
N ALA A 389 9.21 2.78 -6.40
CA ALA A 389 8.29 1.80 -7.00
C ALA A 389 7.27 1.27 -6.00
N LEU A 390 7.69 0.93 -4.78
CA LEU A 390 6.80 0.51 -3.70
C LEU A 390 5.91 1.68 -3.20
N GLY A 391 6.42 2.91 -3.21
CA GLY A 391 5.63 4.10 -2.91
C GLY A 391 4.48 4.31 -3.90
N ILE A 392 4.75 4.21 -5.21
CA ILE A 392 3.74 4.28 -6.27
C ILE A 392 2.74 3.12 -6.12
N TYR A 393 3.23 1.91 -5.88
CA TYR A 393 2.41 0.72 -5.63
C TYR A 393 1.43 0.95 -4.48
N ASN A 394 1.90 1.41 -3.32
CA ASN A 394 1.05 1.68 -2.15
C ASN A 394 0.06 2.83 -2.39
N THR A 395 0.45 3.87 -3.15
CA THR A 395 -0.45 4.95 -3.55
C THR A 395 -1.58 4.41 -4.44
N THR A 396 -1.23 3.58 -5.42
CA THR A 396 -2.19 2.96 -6.34
C THR A 396 -3.12 1.98 -5.62
N GLN A 397 -2.59 1.21 -4.66
CA GLN A 397 -3.37 0.39 -3.73
C GLN A 397 -4.42 1.21 -2.98
N SER A 398 -4.00 2.34 -2.42
CA SER A 398 -4.88 3.23 -1.66
C SER A 398 -5.98 3.88 -2.53
N LEU A 399 -5.68 4.18 -3.80
CA LEU A 399 -6.68 4.62 -4.77
C LEU A 399 -7.69 3.52 -5.09
N GLY A 400 -7.25 2.27 -5.16
CA GLY A 400 -8.14 1.10 -5.31
C GLY A 400 -9.11 0.99 -4.14
N LEU A 401 -8.62 1.10 -2.90
CA LEU A 401 -9.47 1.10 -1.69
C LEU A 401 -10.54 2.19 -1.76
N PHE A 402 -10.16 3.40 -2.15
CA PHE A 402 -11.09 4.53 -2.26
C PHE A 402 -12.18 4.28 -3.31
N LEU A 403 -11.76 3.97 -4.54
CA LEU A 403 -12.72 3.80 -5.64
C LEU A 403 -13.58 2.55 -5.46
N GLY A 404 -13.06 1.50 -4.86
CA GLY A 404 -13.83 0.31 -4.51
C GLY A 404 -14.98 0.61 -3.56
N GLY A 405 -14.75 1.43 -2.55
CA GLY A 405 -15.81 1.90 -1.65
C GLY A 405 -16.80 2.84 -2.36
N ALA A 406 -16.31 3.95 -2.87
CA ALA A 406 -17.15 5.01 -3.45
C ALA A 406 -17.97 4.54 -4.68
N VAL A 407 -17.29 3.92 -5.65
CA VAL A 407 -17.95 3.43 -6.88
C VAL A 407 -18.75 2.16 -6.59
N GLY A 408 -18.21 1.25 -5.75
CA GLY A 408 -18.92 0.04 -5.34
C GLY A 408 -20.24 0.35 -4.65
N GLY A 409 -20.24 1.28 -3.68
CA GLY A 409 -21.46 1.72 -3.00
C GLY A 409 -22.46 2.42 -3.93
N MET A 410 -21.96 3.30 -4.82
CA MET A 410 -22.81 3.97 -5.82
C MET A 410 -23.44 2.99 -6.82
N LEU A 411 -22.67 2.03 -7.33
CA LEU A 411 -23.17 1.00 -8.26
C LEU A 411 -24.19 0.10 -7.57
N ALA A 412 -23.89 -0.36 -6.35
CA ALA A 412 -24.80 -1.19 -5.57
C ALA A 412 -26.17 -0.52 -5.36
N GLN A 413 -26.17 0.79 -5.09
CA GLN A 413 -27.40 1.57 -4.91
C GLN A 413 -28.19 1.76 -6.20
N ARG A 414 -27.51 2.09 -7.32
CA ARG A 414 -28.18 2.48 -8.57
C ARG A 414 -28.55 1.32 -9.48
N LEU A 415 -27.71 0.28 -9.50
CA LEU A 415 -27.80 -0.82 -10.45
C LEU A 415 -27.87 -2.21 -9.76
N GLY A 416 -27.82 -2.23 -8.43
CA GLY A 416 -27.81 -3.47 -7.66
C GLY A 416 -26.41 -4.05 -7.43
N GLY A 417 -26.32 -5.02 -6.49
CA GLY A 417 -25.05 -5.66 -6.12
C GLY A 417 -24.37 -6.41 -7.27
N ASP A 418 -25.17 -6.99 -8.16
CA ASP A 418 -24.65 -7.78 -9.31
C ASP A 418 -23.84 -6.89 -10.26
N ALA A 419 -24.21 -5.62 -10.43
CA ALA A 419 -23.48 -4.69 -11.25
C ALA A 419 -22.05 -4.44 -10.73
N VAL A 420 -21.86 -4.47 -9.42
CA VAL A 420 -20.53 -4.35 -8.79
C VAL A 420 -19.65 -5.55 -9.17
N TRP A 421 -20.21 -6.75 -9.09
CA TRP A 421 -19.49 -7.99 -9.42
C TRP A 421 -19.10 -8.04 -10.90
N TRP A 422 -20.00 -7.65 -11.80
CA TRP A 422 -19.70 -7.59 -13.23
C TRP A 422 -18.66 -6.49 -13.55
N CYS A 423 -18.75 -5.34 -12.93
CA CYS A 423 -17.77 -4.25 -13.11
C CYS A 423 -16.37 -4.69 -12.64
N THR A 424 -16.26 -5.26 -11.44
CA THR A 424 -14.98 -5.77 -10.91
C THR A 424 -14.48 -6.99 -11.69
N GLY A 425 -15.37 -7.81 -12.22
CA GLY A 425 -15.06 -8.91 -13.13
C GLY A 425 -14.44 -8.44 -14.44
N ILE A 426 -15.02 -7.41 -15.08
CA ILE A 426 -14.45 -6.78 -16.30
C ILE A 426 -13.04 -6.23 -16.02
N LEU A 427 -12.86 -5.52 -14.91
CA LEU A 427 -11.53 -5.02 -14.52
C LEU A 427 -10.53 -6.16 -14.30
N SER A 428 -10.97 -7.26 -13.67
CA SER A 428 -10.15 -8.45 -13.47
C SER A 428 -9.79 -9.15 -14.79
N LEU A 429 -10.70 -9.14 -15.78
CA LEU A 429 -10.44 -9.64 -17.13
C LEU A 429 -9.39 -8.81 -17.86
N VAL A 430 -9.49 -7.47 -17.79
CA VAL A 430 -8.46 -6.56 -18.31
C VAL A 430 -7.13 -6.80 -17.62
N TRP A 431 -7.14 -6.97 -16.29
CA TRP A 431 -5.94 -7.30 -15.55
C TRP A 431 -5.31 -8.63 -16.00
N LEU A 432 -6.13 -9.67 -16.22
CA LEU A 432 -5.65 -10.95 -16.74
C LEU A 432 -4.98 -10.80 -18.10
N ALA A 433 -5.61 -10.05 -19.02
CA ALA A 433 -5.04 -9.77 -20.34
C ALA A 433 -3.66 -9.07 -20.23
N LEU A 434 -3.53 -8.08 -19.34
CA LEU A 434 -2.27 -7.41 -19.05
C LEU A 434 -1.24 -8.37 -18.40
N GLY A 435 -1.68 -9.21 -17.47
CA GLY A 435 -0.84 -10.21 -16.79
C GLY A 435 -0.25 -11.25 -17.74
N LEU A 436 -1.04 -11.69 -18.72
CA LEU A 436 -0.58 -12.65 -19.75
C LEU A 436 0.56 -12.08 -20.60
N THR A 437 0.58 -10.75 -20.83
CA THR A 437 1.65 -10.06 -21.57
C THR A 437 2.88 -9.73 -20.71
N MET A 438 2.83 -9.98 -19.39
CA MET A 438 3.93 -9.69 -18.47
C MET A 438 5.13 -10.60 -18.76
N LYS A 439 6.32 -10.01 -18.88
CA LYS A 439 7.58 -10.76 -18.97
C LYS A 439 7.93 -11.32 -17.59
N PRO A 440 8.28 -12.61 -17.47
CA PRO A 440 8.72 -13.15 -16.20
C PRO A 440 9.99 -12.41 -15.74
N PRO A 441 10.14 -12.11 -14.43
CA PRO A 441 11.37 -11.52 -13.93
C PRO A 441 12.54 -12.46 -14.21
N VAL A 442 13.66 -11.90 -14.67
CA VAL A 442 14.89 -12.65 -14.88
C VAL A 442 15.30 -13.27 -13.56
N ARG A 443 15.49 -14.60 -13.51
CA ARG A 443 16.06 -15.27 -12.34
C ARG A 443 17.38 -14.58 -12.01
N ALA A 444 17.53 -14.06 -10.78
CA ALA A 444 18.85 -13.71 -10.30
C ALA A 444 19.70 -14.99 -10.43
N GLN A 445 20.65 -14.99 -11.35
CA GLN A 445 21.64 -16.06 -11.45
C GLN A 445 22.26 -16.15 -10.06
N GLN A 446 22.12 -17.32 -9.42
CA GLN A 446 22.93 -17.66 -8.27
C GLN A 446 24.37 -17.44 -8.74
N ARG A 447 25.02 -16.39 -8.19
CA ARG A 447 26.47 -16.28 -8.35
C ARG A 447 27.02 -17.57 -7.76
N PRO A 448 27.81 -18.33 -8.54
CA PRO A 448 28.51 -19.47 -7.96
C PRO A 448 29.35 -18.96 -6.80
N ALA A 449 29.30 -19.72 -5.69
CA ALA A 449 30.00 -19.46 -4.45
C ALA A 449 31.51 -19.48 -4.65
#